data_2774d689a05c5dcbca374934879993f1
#
_entry.id   2774d689a05c5dcbca374934879993f1
#
_cell.length_a   1.000
_cell.length_b   1.000
_cell.length_c   1.000
_cell.angle_alpha   90.00
_cell.angle_beta   90.00
_cell.angle_gamma   90.00
#
_symmetry.space_group_name_H-M   'P 1'
#
loop_
_entity.id
_entity.type
_entity.pdbx_description
1 polymer ?
#
loop_
_entity_poly.entity_id
_entity_poly.type
_entity_poly.pdbx_seq_one_letter_code
_entity_poly.pdbx_strand_id
1 'polypeptide(L)'
;MQYNILKKIVDYLSENAQNIKFIKRVDNNIIIIEFNNKNIIYFDLNKSNAKIFKTKEQISLKKDFNAPFDVVLQKKFTNSKIESIEIYNNDKIINIKVNSSSSYKKENLILQLEFTGKYTNIIILDENRTILEALRHIDEYSSFRVVKVGVKLEEIPKKDFVPKEYEIENIEDYLYQVYDEQVKENLENIKKQKISNIDKNIKKLEKILHSLPKKEDLEQESEDTYTKANLILANLHTIKAYQKELKIEDYNGKLITVELENMKNPTIFTNDLFKKAKKLKQKAFNITIEESNLKDKLDFLKKLRINLQNAISIDECEFLSPKKEKYQIKTKKAQNCESFFFEGFKIM
;
A
#
# COMPACT_ATOMS: atom_id res chain seq x y z
N MET A 1 -12.03 9.40 18.58
CA MET A 1 -12.14 9.52 20.06
C MET A 1 -13.45 10.20 20.43
N GLN A 2 -14.20 9.68 21.39
CA GLN A 2 -15.46 10.25 21.89
C GLN A 2 -15.21 10.99 23.20
N TYR A 3 -15.99 12.05 23.47
CA TYR A 3 -15.78 12.93 24.63
C TYR A 3 -15.92 12.20 25.99
N ASN A 4 -17.01 11.43 26.19
CA ASN A 4 -17.25 10.74 27.46
C ASN A 4 -16.21 9.66 27.76
N ILE A 5 -15.69 8.99 26.69
CA ILE A 5 -14.58 8.04 26.85
C ILE A 5 -13.31 8.80 27.24
N LEU A 6 -13.03 9.92 26.57
CA LEU A 6 -11.87 10.74 26.89
C LEU A 6 -11.93 11.26 28.33
N LYS A 7 -13.11 11.68 28.82
CA LYS A 7 -13.32 12.10 30.19
C LYS A 7 -13.01 10.98 31.18
N LYS A 8 -13.54 9.77 30.97
CA LYS A 8 -13.24 8.61 31.83
C LYS A 8 -11.73 8.26 31.84
N ILE A 9 -11.04 8.41 30.69
CA ILE A 9 -9.59 8.21 30.63
C ILE A 9 -8.86 9.29 31.43
N VAL A 10 -9.29 10.54 31.35
CA VAL A 10 -8.72 11.66 32.13
C VAL A 10 -8.93 11.47 33.62
N ASP A 11 -10.15 11.06 34.03
CA ASP A 11 -10.46 10.75 35.43
C ASP A 11 -9.54 9.63 35.94
N TYR A 12 -9.42 8.52 35.19
CA TYR A 12 -8.48 7.42 35.52
C TYR A 12 -7.03 7.89 35.64
N LEU A 13 -6.56 8.73 34.70
CA LEU A 13 -5.20 9.26 34.73
C LEU A 13 -4.96 10.23 35.89
N SER A 14 -5.93 11.09 36.21
CA SER A 14 -5.81 12.05 37.31
C SER A 14 -5.67 11.37 38.67
N GLU A 15 -6.29 10.20 38.83
CA GLU A 15 -6.21 9.39 40.05
C GLU A 15 -4.91 8.58 40.15
N ASN A 16 -4.39 8.10 38.99
CA ASN A 16 -3.32 7.10 38.95
C ASN A 16 -1.97 7.62 38.46
N ALA A 17 -1.87 8.82 37.87
CA ALA A 17 -0.65 9.36 37.30
C ALA A 17 -0.16 10.58 38.12
N GLN A 18 0.98 10.42 38.80
CA GLN A 18 1.63 11.49 39.59
C GLN A 18 2.85 12.09 38.90
N ASN A 19 3.55 11.29 38.12
CA ASN A 19 4.81 11.69 37.44
C ASN A 19 4.85 11.10 36.04
N ILE A 20 5.47 11.82 35.11
CA ILE A 20 5.89 11.29 33.81
C ILE A 20 7.33 10.82 33.96
N LYS A 21 7.57 9.51 33.90
CA LYS A 21 8.93 8.95 33.95
C LYS A 21 9.63 9.05 32.61
N PHE A 22 8.88 8.78 31.56
CA PHE A 22 9.41 8.75 30.21
C PHE A 22 8.33 9.15 29.22
N ILE A 23 8.73 9.90 28.19
CA ILE A 23 7.86 10.27 27.09
C ILE A 23 8.67 10.30 25.80
N LYS A 24 8.14 9.67 24.73
CA LYS A 24 8.80 9.62 23.43
C LYS A 24 7.78 9.45 22.31
N ARG A 25 8.11 9.97 21.13
CA ARG A 25 7.36 9.63 19.91
C ARG A 25 7.85 8.29 19.37
N VAL A 26 6.92 7.36 19.08
CA VAL A 26 7.20 5.99 18.62
C VAL A 26 6.74 5.73 17.18
N ASP A 27 5.81 6.54 16.66
CA ASP A 27 5.43 6.56 15.24
C ASP A 27 5.05 7.99 14.83
N ASN A 28 4.76 8.24 13.57
CA ASN A 28 4.49 9.58 13.03
C ASN A 28 3.50 10.40 13.86
N ASN A 29 2.47 9.76 14.41
CA ASN A 29 1.41 10.41 15.17
C ASN A 29 1.20 9.80 16.56
N ILE A 30 2.09 8.92 17.01
CA ILE A 30 1.93 8.18 18.27
C ILE A 30 3.05 8.57 19.22
N ILE A 31 2.64 9.01 20.41
CA ILE A 31 3.53 9.18 21.56
C ILE A 31 3.24 8.10 22.60
N ILE A 32 4.28 7.70 23.32
CA ILE A 32 4.19 6.85 24.50
C ILE A 32 4.50 7.71 25.72
N ILE A 33 3.71 7.54 26.75
CA ILE A 33 3.96 8.13 28.06
C ILE A 33 4.01 7.00 29.08
N GLU A 34 5.13 6.88 29.77
CA GLU A 34 5.29 6.04 30.94
C GLU A 34 5.06 6.89 32.19
N PHE A 35 3.97 6.64 32.87
CA PHE A 35 3.68 7.23 34.16
C PHE A 35 4.34 6.43 35.29
N ASN A 36 4.20 6.88 36.54
CA ASN A 36 4.63 6.12 37.72
C ASN A 36 4.07 4.68 37.67
N ASN A 37 4.76 3.76 38.36
CA ASN A 37 4.36 2.34 38.47
C ASN A 37 4.33 1.56 37.15
N LYS A 38 5.16 1.95 36.17
CA LYS A 38 5.21 1.30 34.83
C LYS A 38 3.89 1.34 34.06
N ASN A 39 3.02 2.29 34.37
CA ASN A 39 1.78 2.49 33.62
C ASN A 39 2.10 3.17 32.28
N ILE A 40 2.14 2.37 31.20
CA ILE A 40 2.51 2.81 29.87
C ILE A 40 1.23 3.00 29.05
N ILE A 41 1.05 4.21 28.50
CA ILE A 41 -0.11 4.55 27.67
C ILE A 41 0.35 5.16 26.37
N TYR A 42 -0.30 4.74 25.29
CA TYR A 42 -0.07 5.21 23.92
C TYR A 42 -1.17 6.18 23.52
N PHE A 43 -0.75 7.32 22.99
CA PHE A 43 -1.65 8.35 22.46
C PHE A 43 -1.43 8.44 20.96
N ASP A 44 -2.37 7.91 20.18
CA ASP A 44 -2.38 7.99 18.72
C ASP A 44 -3.21 9.20 18.29
N LEU A 45 -2.55 10.23 17.80
CA LEU A 45 -3.16 11.45 17.29
C LEU A 45 -3.25 11.46 15.77
N ASN A 46 -3.71 10.37 15.20
CA ASN A 46 -4.08 10.31 13.79
C ASN A 46 -5.37 11.10 13.55
N LYS A 47 -5.36 12.03 12.57
CA LYS A 47 -6.50 12.93 12.31
C LYS A 47 -7.82 12.19 12.01
N SER A 48 -7.76 11.05 11.35
CA SER A 48 -8.94 10.27 10.97
C SER A 48 -9.43 9.34 12.08
N ASN A 49 -8.53 8.82 12.91
CA ASN A 49 -8.86 7.79 13.90
C ASN A 49 -7.96 7.90 15.13
N ALA A 50 -8.07 9.04 15.85
CA ALA A 50 -7.30 9.25 17.06
C ALA A 50 -7.79 8.34 18.19
N LYS A 51 -6.85 7.67 18.91
CA LYS A 51 -7.11 6.67 19.94
C LYS A 51 -6.13 6.81 21.09
N ILE A 52 -6.54 6.31 22.26
CA ILE A 52 -5.65 6.11 23.42
C ILE A 52 -5.74 4.63 23.75
N PHE A 53 -4.61 3.97 23.97
CA PHE A 53 -4.59 2.53 24.21
C PHE A 53 -3.42 2.08 25.09
N LYS A 54 -3.55 0.88 25.63
CA LYS A 54 -2.48 0.13 26.30
C LYS A 54 -2.20 -1.15 25.52
N THR A 55 -0.98 -1.64 25.61
CA THR A 55 -0.60 -2.95 25.08
C THR A 55 0.36 -3.66 26.03
N LYS A 56 0.28 -4.99 26.04
CA LYS A 56 1.21 -5.86 26.77
C LYS A 56 2.52 -6.04 26.03
N GLU A 57 2.50 -5.84 24.71
CA GLU A 57 3.67 -5.97 23.84
C GLU A 57 4.34 -4.60 23.67
N GLN A 58 5.67 -4.59 23.68
CA GLN A 58 6.39 -3.38 23.31
C GLN A 58 6.26 -3.14 21.81
N ILE A 59 5.66 -2.02 21.43
CA ILE A 59 5.62 -1.60 20.03
C ILE A 59 7.06 -1.26 19.61
N SER A 60 7.59 -2.02 18.67
CA SER A 60 8.93 -1.77 18.12
C SER A 60 8.99 -0.39 17.47
N LEU A 61 10.05 0.35 17.77
CA LEU A 61 10.31 1.65 17.15
C LEU A 61 10.60 1.45 15.67
N LYS A 62 9.77 2.01 14.80
CA LYS A 62 10.00 1.95 13.34
C LYS A 62 11.19 2.81 12.90
N LYS A 63 11.47 3.89 13.64
CA LYS A 63 12.61 4.79 13.44
C LYS A 63 12.81 5.66 14.67
N ASP A 64 14.00 6.21 14.82
CA ASP A 64 14.27 7.27 15.81
C ASP A 64 13.75 8.61 15.28
N PHE A 65 13.01 9.32 16.15
CA PHE A 65 12.48 10.64 15.87
C PHE A 65 13.31 11.68 16.63
N ASN A 66 13.94 12.61 15.90
CA ASN A 66 14.85 13.62 16.43
C ASN A 66 14.51 15.04 15.92
N ALA A 67 13.24 15.30 15.56
CA ALA A 67 12.81 16.63 15.21
C ALA A 67 12.80 17.57 16.44
N PRO A 68 12.78 18.89 16.27
CA PRO A 68 12.72 19.85 17.39
C PRO A 68 11.63 19.50 18.42
N PHE A 69 10.46 19.11 17.95
CA PHE A 69 9.37 18.64 18.80
C PHE A 69 9.78 17.47 19.71
N ASP A 70 10.48 16.47 19.16
CA ASP A 70 10.86 15.27 19.91
C ASP A 70 11.88 15.58 20.99
N VAL A 71 12.82 16.48 20.69
CA VAL A 71 13.85 16.93 21.63
C VAL A 71 13.21 17.73 22.77
N VAL A 72 12.32 18.67 22.47
CA VAL A 72 11.63 19.48 23.48
C VAL A 72 10.72 18.59 24.33
N LEU A 73 9.95 17.68 23.70
CA LEU A 73 9.07 16.75 24.40
C LEU A 73 9.84 15.92 25.43
N GLN A 74 10.92 15.26 25.03
CA GLN A 74 11.70 14.42 25.91
C GLN A 74 12.39 15.24 27.01
N LYS A 75 13.06 16.35 26.65
CA LYS A 75 13.83 17.16 27.58
C LYS A 75 12.97 17.80 28.67
N LYS A 76 11.76 18.25 28.32
CA LYS A 76 10.90 19.03 29.20
C LYS A 76 9.95 18.19 30.05
N PHE A 77 9.54 17.00 29.58
CA PHE A 77 8.54 16.17 30.25
C PHE A 77 9.06 14.90 30.88
N THR A 78 10.25 14.40 30.49
CA THR A 78 10.81 13.22 31.15
C THR A 78 11.22 13.57 32.59
N ASN A 79 10.86 12.69 33.53
CA ASN A 79 11.05 12.86 34.97
C ASN A 79 10.35 14.11 35.57
N SER A 80 9.25 14.55 34.96
CA SER A 80 8.46 15.68 35.46
C SER A 80 7.35 15.24 36.41
N LYS A 81 7.03 16.11 37.38
CA LYS A 81 5.89 15.93 38.33
C LYS A 81 4.62 16.47 37.67
N ILE A 82 3.54 15.70 37.69
CA ILE A 82 2.24 16.11 37.21
C ILE A 82 1.56 16.97 38.27
N GLU A 83 1.05 18.12 37.85
CA GLU A 83 0.23 19.01 38.71
C GLU A 83 -1.24 18.71 38.53
N SER A 84 -1.69 18.59 37.27
CA SER A 84 -3.06 18.21 36.93
C SER A 84 -3.16 17.55 35.56
N ILE A 85 -4.18 16.70 35.38
CA ILE A 85 -4.63 16.19 34.10
C ILE A 85 -6.12 16.52 34.00
N GLU A 86 -6.48 17.28 32.98
CA GLU A 86 -7.82 17.81 32.84
C GLU A 86 -8.32 17.86 31.40
N ILE A 87 -9.64 17.77 31.22
CA ILE A 87 -10.30 18.12 29.96
C ILE A 87 -10.29 19.63 29.80
N TYR A 88 -9.75 20.14 28.71
CA TYR A 88 -9.70 21.55 28.44
C TYR A 88 -10.93 22.02 27.65
N ASN A 89 -11.52 23.13 28.07
CA ASN A 89 -12.62 23.84 27.39
C ASN A 89 -13.85 22.99 27.06
N ASN A 90 -14.12 21.93 27.85
CA ASN A 90 -15.18 20.95 27.58
C ASN A 90 -15.15 20.37 26.17
N ASP A 91 -13.96 20.25 25.58
CA ASP A 91 -13.74 19.66 24.23
C ASP A 91 -12.86 18.42 24.36
N LYS A 92 -12.61 17.76 23.24
CA LYS A 92 -11.75 16.56 23.16
C LYS A 92 -10.27 16.95 23.23
N ILE A 93 -9.90 17.65 24.27
CA ILE A 93 -8.56 18.15 24.53
C ILE A 93 -8.14 17.76 25.94
N ILE A 94 -7.00 17.12 26.06
CA ILE A 94 -6.38 16.81 27.36
C ILE A 94 -5.25 17.81 27.59
N ASN A 95 -5.24 18.46 28.73
CA ASN A 95 -4.09 19.19 29.24
C ASN A 95 -3.43 18.40 30.36
N ILE A 96 -2.16 18.08 30.19
CA ILE A 96 -1.30 17.55 31.25
C ILE A 96 -0.36 18.66 31.68
N LYS A 97 -0.64 19.24 32.85
CA LYS A 97 0.20 20.28 33.46
C LYS A 97 1.29 19.61 34.27
N VAL A 98 2.53 20.01 34.02
CA VAL A 98 3.69 19.46 34.73
C VAL A 98 4.57 20.56 35.26
N ASN A 99 5.21 20.25 36.39
CA ASN A 99 6.31 21.03 36.90
C ASN A 99 7.61 20.34 36.47
N SER A 100 8.33 20.95 35.55
CA SER A 100 9.60 20.45 35.05
C SER A 100 10.74 20.95 35.95
N SER A 101 11.37 20.02 36.66
CA SER A 101 12.52 20.31 37.49
C SER A 101 13.83 20.09 36.72
N SER A 102 14.05 20.78 35.59
CA SER A 102 15.37 20.78 34.99
C SER A 102 16.26 21.80 35.73
N SER A 103 17.14 21.29 36.51
CA SER A 103 18.32 21.77 37.26
C SER A 103 18.44 23.24 37.73
N TYR A 104 17.81 24.26 37.17
CA TYR A 104 17.97 25.66 37.56
C TYR A 104 16.72 26.53 37.63
N LYS A 105 15.63 26.14 36.93
CA LYS A 105 14.33 26.84 36.98
C LYS A 105 13.21 25.82 37.02
N LYS A 106 12.30 26.00 37.99
CA LYS A 106 10.98 25.32 37.94
C LYS A 106 10.19 26.00 36.83
N GLU A 107 9.84 25.25 35.79
CA GLU A 107 9.00 25.74 34.68
C GLU A 107 7.68 24.98 34.72
N ASN A 108 6.56 25.70 34.72
CA ASN A 108 5.25 25.10 34.56
C ASN A 108 4.94 24.98 33.07
N LEU A 109 4.72 23.76 32.63
CA LEU A 109 4.51 23.43 31.23
C LEU A 109 3.19 22.68 31.05
N ILE A 110 2.60 22.82 29.88
CA ILE A 110 1.37 22.13 29.50
C ILE A 110 1.64 21.28 28.26
N LEU A 111 1.40 19.98 28.36
CA LEU A 111 1.29 19.10 27.21
C LEU A 111 -0.19 19.02 26.81
N GLN A 112 -0.55 19.68 25.72
CA GLN A 112 -1.91 19.69 25.20
C GLN A 112 -2.05 18.63 24.09
N LEU A 113 -2.95 17.65 24.31
CA LEU A 113 -3.27 16.58 23.36
C LEU A 113 -4.67 16.83 22.80
N GLU A 114 -4.78 17.11 21.52
CA GLU A 114 -6.02 17.49 20.85
C GLU A 114 -6.55 16.34 19.99
N PHE A 115 -7.74 15.82 20.33
CA PHE A 115 -8.44 14.74 19.62
C PHE A 115 -9.62 15.26 18.79
N THR A 116 -9.50 16.45 18.22
CA THR A 116 -10.59 17.25 17.66
C THR A 116 -10.72 17.13 16.13
N GLY A 117 -10.30 16.01 15.54
CA GLY A 117 -10.40 15.76 14.10
C GLY A 117 -9.49 16.66 13.27
N LYS A 118 -10.01 17.73 12.66
CA LYS A 118 -9.22 18.66 11.83
C LYS A 118 -8.02 19.26 12.59
N TYR A 119 -8.21 19.58 13.85
CA TYR A 119 -7.20 20.22 14.72
C TYR A 119 -6.41 19.23 15.57
N THR A 120 -6.54 17.91 15.34
CA THR A 120 -5.78 16.89 16.07
C THR A 120 -4.29 17.20 16.03
N ASN A 121 -3.70 17.40 17.24
CA ASN A 121 -2.29 17.81 17.38
C ASN A 121 -1.73 17.46 18.77
N ILE A 122 -0.43 17.58 18.95
CA ILE A 122 0.26 17.59 20.24
C ILE A 122 1.00 18.91 20.30
N ILE A 123 0.70 19.72 21.32
CA ILE A 123 1.26 21.06 21.46
C ILE A 123 1.88 21.20 22.85
N ILE A 124 3.09 21.70 22.89
CA ILE A 124 3.81 22.01 24.11
C ILE A 124 3.69 23.51 24.38
N LEU A 125 3.15 23.87 25.52
CA LEU A 125 2.87 25.24 25.90
C LEU A 125 3.59 25.62 27.20
N ASP A 126 3.88 26.91 27.35
CA ASP A 126 4.20 27.50 28.65
C ASP A 126 2.93 27.79 29.49
N GLU A 127 3.10 28.33 30.68
CA GLU A 127 1.99 28.71 31.60
C GLU A 127 1.09 29.80 30.99
N ASN A 128 1.60 30.64 30.11
CA ASN A 128 0.87 31.71 29.42
C ASN A 128 0.18 31.22 28.13
N ARG A 129 0.23 29.91 27.84
CA ARG A 129 -0.26 29.26 26.63
C ARG A 129 0.48 29.70 25.37
N THR A 130 1.75 30.12 25.49
CA THR A 130 2.62 30.35 24.33
C THR A 130 3.17 29.01 23.83
N ILE A 131 3.15 28.80 22.54
CA ILE A 131 3.61 27.56 21.91
C ILE A 131 5.14 27.50 21.99
N LEU A 132 5.64 26.48 22.69
CA LEU A 132 7.07 26.15 22.73
C LEU A 132 7.45 25.23 21.58
N GLU A 133 6.57 24.26 21.25
CA GLU A 133 6.74 23.37 20.13
C GLU A 133 5.43 22.62 19.81
N ALA A 134 5.29 22.05 18.61
CA ALA A 134 4.13 21.28 18.24
C ALA A 134 4.48 20.12 17.28
N LEU A 135 3.73 19.03 17.37
CA LEU A 135 3.88 17.91 16.41
C LEU A 135 3.56 18.33 14.98
N ARG A 136 2.57 19.23 14.83
CA ARG A 136 2.17 19.79 13.53
C ARG A 136 2.10 21.31 13.64
N HIS A 137 2.93 21.97 12.86
CA HIS A 137 2.84 23.42 12.69
C HIS A 137 1.73 23.75 11.70
N ILE A 138 1.03 24.85 11.91
CA ILE A 138 -0.07 25.32 11.08
C ILE A 138 0.15 26.81 10.84
N ASP A 139 0.29 27.19 9.57
CA ASP A 139 0.50 28.56 9.16
C ASP A 139 -0.82 29.32 9.00
N GLU A 140 -0.76 30.64 9.05
CA GLU A 140 -1.87 31.56 8.87
C GLU A 140 -2.61 31.40 7.51
N TYR A 141 -1.89 30.97 6.47
CA TYR A 141 -2.49 30.68 5.17
C TYR A 141 -3.34 29.39 5.14
N SER A 142 -3.08 28.47 6.07
CA SER A 142 -3.76 27.17 6.13
C SER A 142 -4.94 27.16 7.08
N SER A 143 -4.95 28.02 8.09
CA SER A 143 -6.00 28.07 9.12
C SER A 143 -5.96 29.40 9.86
N PHE A 144 -7.14 29.87 10.33
CA PHE A 144 -7.22 30.99 11.26
C PHE A 144 -6.48 30.72 12.58
N ARG A 145 -6.39 29.44 12.97
CA ARG A 145 -5.69 29.03 14.18
C ARG A 145 -4.26 28.65 13.84
N VAL A 146 -3.38 29.58 14.10
CA VAL A 146 -1.93 29.43 13.89
C VAL A 146 -1.32 28.58 15.00
N VAL A 147 -0.49 27.59 14.61
CA VAL A 147 0.29 26.77 15.54
C VAL A 147 1.76 26.91 15.18
N LYS A 148 2.42 27.88 15.77
CA LYS A 148 3.82 28.24 15.49
C LYS A 148 4.53 28.62 16.79
N VAL A 149 5.80 28.25 16.91
CA VAL A 149 6.64 28.57 18.09
C VAL A 149 6.63 30.07 18.38
N GLY A 150 6.46 30.42 19.67
CA GLY A 150 6.41 31.80 20.15
C GLY A 150 5.06 32.50 20.00
N VAL A 151 4.07 31.87 19.39
CA VAL A 151 2.72 32.41 19.23
C VAL A 151 1.82 31.90 20.38
N LYS A 152 0.94 32.76 20.88
CA LYS A 152 -0.08 32.37 21.85
C LYS A 152 -1.13 31.51 21.15
N LEU A 153 -1.41 30.31 21.72
CA LEU A 153 -2.35 29.38 21.14
C LEU A 153 -3.78 29.85 21.26
N GLU A 154 -4.44 30.04 20.11
CA GLU A 154 -5.86 30.35 20.04
C GLU A 154 -6.73 29.11 20.38
N GLU A 155 -7.90 29.35 20.91
CA GLU A 155 -8.85 28.30 21.24
C GLU A 155 -9.52 27.72 19.98
N ILE A 156 -9.87 26.45 20.06
CA ILE A 156 -10.69 25.83 19.01
C ILE A 156 -12.14 26.32 19.19
N PRO A 157 -12.81 26.70 18.09
CA PRO A 157 -14.21 27.09 18.15
C PRO A 157 -15.06 26.00 18.76
N LYS A 158 -15.85 26.36 19.77
CA LYS A 158 -16.77 25.41 20.44
C LYS A 158 -17.79 24.90 19.43
N LYS A 159 -18.00 23.60 19.45
CA LYS A 159 -19.10 22.95 18.73
C LYS A 159 -20.03 22.36 19.77
N ASP A 160 -21.31 22.67 19.64
CA ASP A 160 -22.32 21.99 20.43
C ASP A 160 -22.36 20.53 20.00
N PHE A 161 -22.17 19.63 20.94
CA PHE A 161 -22.32 18.20 20.73
C PHE A 161 -23.06 17.59 21.90
N VAL A 162 -23.92 16.63 21.62
CA VAL A 162 -24.58 15.83 22.63
C VAL A 162 -23.68 14.65 22.94
N PRO A 163 -23.13 14.56 24.16
CA PRO A 163 -22.29 13.44 24.56
C PRO A 163 -23.11 12.15 24.55
N LYS A 164 -22.68 11.13 23.81
CA LYS A 164 -23.26 9.79 23.91
C LYS A 164 -22.74 9.12 25.17
N GLU A 165 -23.62 8.55 25.95
CA GLU A 165 -23.22 7.77 27.11
C GLU A 165 -22.65 6.43 26.67
N TYR A 166 -21.54 6.04 27.30
CA TYR A 166 -20.87 4.74 27.10
C TYR A 166 -20.65 4.14 28.48
N GLU A 167 -21.21 2.96 28.67
CA GLU A 167 -20.92 2.17 29.85
C GLU A 167 -19.59 1.47 29.67
N ILE A 168 -18.57 1.90 30.38
CA ILE A 168 -17.26 1.24 30.48
C ILE A 168 -17.08 0.88 31.93
N GLU A 169 -17.09 -0.41 32.22
CA GLU A 169 -16.94 -0.93 33.57
C GLU A 169 -15.50 -0.74 34.07
N ASN A 170 -14.52 -1.06 33.26
CA ASN A 170 -13.09 -0.94 33.55
C ASN A 170 -12.37 -0.21 32.41
N ILE A 171 -11.83 0.96 32.71
CA ILE A 171 -11.14 1.78 31.72
C ILE A 171 -9.81 1.17 31.28
N GLU A 172 -9.13 0.43 32.14
CA GLU A 172 -7.87 -0.22 31.82
C GLU A 172 -8.07 -1.36 30.82
N ASP A 173 -9.06 -2.21 31.04
CA ASP A 173 -9.44 -3.28 30.11
C ASP A 173 -9.88 -2.71 28.75
N TYR A 174 -10.64 -1.60 28.79
CA TYR A 174 -11.04 -0.88 27.59
C TYR A 174 -9.81 -0.42 26.78
N LEU A 175 -8.79 0.14 27.42
CA LEU A 175 -7.57 0.59 26.73
C LEU A 175 -6.81 -0.56 26.05
N TYR A 176 -6.80 -1.77 26.63
CA TYR A 176 -6.24 -2.96 25.99
C TYR A 176 -7.10 -3.42 24.81
N GLN A 177 -8.42 -3.43 24.95
CA GLN A 177 -9.35 -3.80 23.88
C GLN A 177 -9.21 -2.89 22.65
N VAL A 178 -9.02 -1.58 22.85
CA VAL A 178 -8.80 -0.62 21.77
C VAL A 178 -7.58 -0.99 20.92
N TYR A 179 -6.50 -1.48 21.55
CA TYR A 179 -5.31 -1.96 20.83
C TYR A 179 -5.59 -3.23 20.04
N ASP A 180 -6.21 -4.22 20.67
CA ASP A 180 -6.53 -5.51 20.05
C ASP A 180 -7.46 -5.33 18.83
N GLU A 181 -8.46 -4.46 18.95
CA GLU A 181 -9.33 -4.09 17.84
C GLU A 181 -8.57 -3.40 16.70
N GLN A 182 -7.64 -2.52 17.03
CA GLN A 182 -6.80 -1.84 16.04
C GLN A 182 -5.90 -2.82 15.29
N VAL A 183 -5.30 -3.78 15.99
CA VAL A 183 -4.47 -4.84 15.37
C VAL A 183 -5.30 -5.68 14.42
N LYS A 184 -6.51 -6.10 14.86
CA LYS A 184 -7.45 -6.85 14.02
C LYS A 184 -7.88 -6.06 12.78
N GLU A 185 -8.27 -4.79 12.96
CA GLU A 185 -8.67 -3.92 11.86
C GLU A 185 -7.54 -3.72 10.84
N ASN A 186 -6.32 -3.51 11.32
CA ASN A 186 -5.14 -3.38 10.46
C ASN A 186 -4.87 -4.66 9.65
N LEU A 187 -4.95 -5.82 10.31
CA LEU A 187 -4.78 -7.12 9.66
C LEU A 187 -5.82 -7.31 8.55
N GLU A 188 -7.11 -7.06 8.84
CA GLU A 188 -8.18 -7.19 7.86
C GLU A 188 -8.02 -6.20 6.69
N ASN A 189 -7.58 -4.98 6.94
CA ASN A 189 -7.31 -4.01 5.88
C ASN A 189 -6.15 -4.45 4.96
N ILE A 190 -5.08 -5.01 5.53
CA ILE A 190 -3.95 -5.55 4.77
C ILE A 190 -4.41 -6.74 3.93
N LYS A 191 -5.17 -7.69 4.52
CA LYS A 191 -5.75 -8.82 3.80
C LYS A 191 -6.59 -8.35 2.62
N LYS A 192 -7.54 -7.43 2.84
CA LYS A 192 -8.39 -6.88 1.78
C LYS A 192 -7.60 -6.27 0.64
N GLN A 193 -6.56 -5.49 0.93
CA GLN A 193 -5.71 -4.89 -0.10
C GLN A 193 -4.96 -5.94 -0.91
N LYS A 194 -4.33 -6.92 -0.25
CA LYS A 194 -3.57 -7.97 -0.91
C LYS A 194 -4.48 -8.87 -1.75
N ILE A 195 -5.62 -9.30 -1.20
CA ILE A 195 -6.62 -10.12 -1.90
C ILE A 195 -7.17 -9.38 -3.12
N SER A 196 -7.52 -8.10 -2.99
CA SER A 196 -8.00 -7.29 -4.12
C SER A 196 -7.00 -7.24 -5.28
N ASN A 197 -5.72 -7.16 -4.98
CA ASN A 197 -4.67 -7.18 -6.00
C ASN A 197 -4.55 -8.56 -6.68
N ILE A 198 -4.68 -9.64 -5.91
CA ILE A 198 -4.69 -11.01 -6.45
C ILE A 198 -5.92 -11.23 -7.33
N ASP A 199 -7.11 -10.82 -6.88
CA ASP A 199 -8.35 -10.94 -7.64
C ASP A 199 -8.29 -10.20 -9.00
N LYS A 200 -7.63 -9.02 -9.04
CA LYS A 200 -7.37 -8.31 -10.30
C LYS A 200 -6.48 -9.12 -11.23
N ASN A 201 -5.44 -9.77 -10.69
CA ASN A 201 -4.54 -10.61 -11.49
C ASN A 201 -5.24 -11.88 -12.00
N ILE A 202 -6.05 -12.53 -11.16
CA ILE A 202 -6.86 -13.69 -11.53
C ILE A 202 -7.79 -13.31 -12.70
N LYS A 203 -8.57 -12.24 -12.56
CA LYS A 203 -9.47 -11.75 -13.64
C LYS A 203 -8.72 -11.44 -14.93
N LYS A 204 -7.51 -10.89 -14.84
CA LYS A 204 -6.69 -10.62 -16.03
C LYS A 204 -6.25 -11.91 -16.70
N LEU A 205 -5.77 -12.90 -15.95
CA LEU A 205 -5.35 -14.19 -16.49
C LEU A 205 -6.50 -14.99 -17.07
N GLU A 206 -7.67 -14.97 -16.42
CA GLU A 206 -8.90 -15.61 -16.93
C GLU A 206 -9.34 -14.99 -18.27
N LYS A 207 -9.28 -13.66 -18.41
CA LYS A 207 -9.56 -13.00 -19.70
C LYS A 207 -8.58 -13.44 -20.80
N ILE A 208 -7.28 -13.52 -20.48
CA ILE A 208 -6.28 -13.99 -21.44
C ILE A 208 -6.58 -15.44 -21.84
N LEU A 209 -6.85 -16.31 -20.87
CA LEU A 209 -7.17 -17.72 -21.12
C LEU A 209 -8.40 -17.87 -22.03
N HIS A 210 -9.46 -17.09 -21.79
CA HIS A 210 -10.65 -17.08 -22.63
C HIS A 210 -10.43 -16.51 -24.04
N SER A 211 -9.42 -15.66 -24.24
CA SER A 211 -9.08 -15.06 -25.53
C SER A 211 -8.12 -15.89 -26.36
N LEU A 212 -7.58 -16.98 -25.80
CA LEU A 212 -6.72 -17.86 -26.57
C LEU A 212 -7.51 -18.54 -27.69
N PRO A 213 -6.96 -18.61 -28.92
CA PRO A 213 -7.53 -19.39 -29.99
C PRO A 213 -7.58 -20.88 -29.60
N LYS A 214 -8.56 -21.59 -30.08
CA LYS A 214 -8.60 -23.05 -29.87
C LYS A 214 -7.51 -23.72 -30.68
N LYS A 215 -6.90 -24.73 -30.09
CA LYS A 215 -5.83 -25.50 -30.73
C LYS A 215 -6.37 -26.19 -32.00
N GLU A 216 -7.54 -26.79 -31.91
CA GLU A 216 -8.22 -27.52 -32.98
C GLU A 216 -8.45 -26.63 -34.22
N ASP A 217 -8.91 -25.37 -34.00
CA ASP A 217 -9.13 -24.43 -35.09
C ASP A 217 -7.83 -24.08 -35.81
N LEU A 218 -6.73 -23.94 -35.11
CA LEU A 218 -5.42 -23.64 -35.70
C LEU A 218 -4.80 -24.85 -36.38
N GLU A 219 -5.01 -26.07 -35.87
CA GLU A 219 -4.61 -27.30 -36.51
C GLU A 219 -5.35 -27.49 -37.82
N GLN A 220 -6.67 -27.28 -37.81
CA GLN A 220 -7.51 -27.36 -39.02
C GLN A 220 -7.08 -26.31 -40.06
N GLU A 221 -6.90 -25.03 -39.67
CA GLU A 221 -6.42 -23.99 -40.60
C GLU A 221 -5.03 -24.34 -41.17
N SER A 222 -4.18 -24.97 -40.33
CA SER A 222 -2.86 -25.43 -40.82
C SER A 222 -2.98 -26.54 -41.88
N GLU A 223 -3.84 -27.53 -41.64
CA GLU A 223 -4.06 -28.63 -42.61
C GLU A 223 -4.72 -28.14 -43.88
N ASP A 224 -5.72 -27.29 -43.79
CA ASP A 224 -6.35 -26.68 -44.97
C ASP A 224 -5.36 -25.86 -45.79
N THR A 225 -4.54 -25.05 -45.11
CA THR A 225 -3.49 -24.25 -45.77
C THR A 225 -2.42 -25.16 -46.43
N TYR A 226 -2.03 -26.24 -45.76
CA TYR A 226 -1.08 -27.22 -46.27
C TYR A 226 -1.63 -27.96 -47.49
N THR A 227 -2.90 -28.40 -47.42
CA THR A 227 -3.60 -29.07 -48.53
C THR A 227 -3.73 -28.15 -49.74
N LYS A 228 -4.11 -26.87 -49.50
CA LYS A 228 -4.14 -25.83 -50.54
C LYS A 228 -2.76 -25.65 -51.21
N ALA A 229 -1.69 -25.60 -50.42
CA ALA A 229 -0.34 -25.46 -50.93
C ALA A 229 0.07 -26.67 -51.83
N ASN A 230 -0.26 -27.90 -51.38
CA ASN A 230 0.02 -29.12 -52.17
C ASN A 230 -0.74 -29.14 -53.50
N LEU A 231 -2.05 -28.77 -53.49
CA LEU A 231 -2.86 -28.71 -54.70
C LEU A 231 -2.31 -27.69 -55.73
N ILE A 232 -1.85 -26.52 -55.22
CA ILE A 232 -1.20 -25.51 -56.08
C ILE A 232 0.15 -26.04 -56.61
N LEU A 233 0.95 -26.70 -55.76
CA LEU A 233 2.24 -27.27 -56.11
C LEU A 233 2.10 -28.30 -57.24
N ALA A 234 1.13 -29.21 -57.13
CA ALA A 234 0.85 -30.25 -58.14
C ALA A 234 0.44 -29.66 -59.49
N ASN A 235 -0.17 -28.48 -59.50
CA ASN A 235 -0.69 -27.82 -60.71
C ASN A 235 0.12 -26.58 -61.13
N LEU A 236 1.35 -26.39 -60.63
CA LEU A 236 2.17 -25.21 -60.91
C LEU A 236 2.36 -24.95 -62.43
N HIS A 237 2.43 -25.98 -63.24
CA HIS A 237 2.63 -25.89 -64.69
C HIS A 237 1.42 -25.29 -65.41
N THR A 238 0.22 -25.30 -64.82
CA THR A 238 -1.01 -24.76 -65.41
C THR A 238 -1.28 -23.33 -64.99
N ILE A 239 -0.59 -22.82 -63.95
CA ILE A 239 -0.88 -21.54 -63.31
C ILE A 239 -0.10 -20.42 -64.00
N LYS A 240 -0.82 -19.37 -64.41
CA LYS A 240 -0.24 -18.17 -65.01
C LYS A 240 -0.05 -17.08 -63.91
N ALA A 241 0.96 -16.24 -64.10
CA ALA A 241 1.18 -15.09 -63.22
C ALA A 241 -0.11 -14.20 -63.23
N TYR A 242 -0.46 -13.64 -62.05
CA TYR A 242 -1.64 -12.80 -61.84
C TYR A 242 -3.00 -13.50 -62.02
N GLN A 243 -3.05 -14.83 -62.14
CA GLN A 243 -4.28 -15.60 -62.11
C GLN A 243 -4.94 -15.49 -60.74
N LYS A 244 -6.26 -15.18 -60.71
CA LYS A 244 -7.01 -14.98 -59.49
C LYS A 244 -7.58 -16.25 -58.89
N GLU A 245 -7.93 -17.20 -59.72
CA GLU A 245 -8.61 -18.44 -59.34
C GLU A 245 -7.98 -19.62 -60.10
N LEU A 246 -7.91 -20.78 -59.43
CA LEU A 246 -7.46 -22.05 -60.00
C LEU A 246 -8.60 -23.08 -59.79
N LYS A 247 -9.12 -23.64 -60.86
CA LYS A 247 -10.08 -24.75 -60.82
C LYS A 247 -9.35 -26.06 -61.01
N ILE A 248 -9.36 -26.89 -59.97
CA ILE A 248 -8.64 -28.16 -59.92
C ILE A 248 -9.48 -29.23 -59.25
N GLU A 249 -9.20 -30.49 -59.53
CA GLU A 249 -9.74 -31.60 -58.77
C GLU A 249 -8.99 -31.80 -57.47
N ASP A 250 -9.71 -31.99 -56.35
CA ASP A 250 -9.13 -32.36 -55.09
C ASP A 250 -8.72 -33.84 -55.09
N TYR A 251 -8.12 -34.32 -54.01
CA TYR A 251 -7.70 -35.71 -53.85
C TYR A 251 -8.84 -36.74 -53.93
N ASN A 252 -10.10 -36.29 -53.85
CA ASN A 252 -11.33 -37.08 -53.94
C ASN A 252 -12.01 -36.99 -55.31
N GLY A 253 -11.38 -36.33 -56.29
CA GLY A 253 -11.93 -36.11 -57.64
C GLY A 253 -13.03 -35.03 -57.71
N LYS A 254 -13.19 -34.21 -56.67
CA LYS A 254 -14.16 -33.11 -56.65
C LYS A 254 -13.52 -31.84 -57.17
N LEU A 255 -14.19 -31.17 -58.10
CA LEU A 255 -13.78 -29.86 -58.60
C LEU A 255 -13.90 -28.81 -57.54
N ILE A 256 -12.75 -28.22 -57.16
CA ILE A 256 -12.67 -27.10 -56.20
C ILE A 256 -12.06 -25.88 -56.87
N THR A 257 -12.44 -24.69 -56.42
CA THR A 257 -11.86 -23.42 -56.86
C THR A 257 -10.96 -22.91 -55.75
N VAL A 258 -9.68 -22.76 -56.06
CA VAL A 258 -8.69 -22.21 -55.14
C VAL A 258 -8.42 -20.76 -55.49
N GLU A 259 -8.69 -19.86 -54.57
CA GLU A 259 -8.36 -18.44 -54.75
C GLU A 259 -6.85 -18.18 -54.64
N LEU A 260 -6.32 -17.43 -55.62
CA LEU A 260 -4.89 -17.10 -55.76
C LEU A 260 -4.70 -15.58 -55.60
N GLU A 261 -5.08 -15.04 -54.43
CA GLU A 261 -4.97 -13.60 -54.19
C GLU A 261 -3.54 -13.07 -54.31
N ASN A 262 -3.36 -11.99 -55.08
CA ASN A 262 -2.09 -11.24 -55.21
C ASN A 262 -0.88 -12.06 -55.67
N MET A 263 -1.08 -13.15 -56.38
CA MET A 263 -0.02 -14.05 -56.82
C MET A 263 0.76 -13.49 -58.03
N LYS A 264 1.95 -12.93 -57.73
CA LYS A 264 2.90 -12.52 -58.80
C LYS A 264 3.71 -13.69 -59.33
N ASN A 265 4.12 -14.61 -58.45
CA ASN A 265 4.88 -15.79 -58.77
C ASN A 265 4.30 -17.01 -58.06
N PRO A 266 3.82 -18.04 -58.82
CA PRO A 266 3.21 -19.24 -58.23
C PRO A 266 4.09 -19.98 -57.24
N THR A 267 5.37 -20.10 -57.52
CA THR A 267 6.34 -20.84 -56.68
C THR A 267 6.56 -20.13 -55.33
N ILE A 268 6.71 -18.79 -55.35
CA ILE A 268 6.87 -17.99 -54.14
C ILE A 268 5.60 -18.08 -53.30
N PHE A 269 4.43 -17.93 -53.92
CA PHE A 269 3.12 -18.01 -53.26
C PHE A 269 2.91 -19.38 -52.55
N THR A 270 3.24 -20.48 -53.24
CA THR A 270 3.16 -21.83 -52.70
C THR A 270 4.09 -22.02 -51.50
N ASN A 271 5.33 -21.53 -51.60
CA ASN A 271 6.29 -21.58 -50.50
C ASN A 271 5.81 -20.76 -49.29
N ASP A 272 5.13 -19.62 -49.50
CA ASP A 272 4.61 -18.80 -48.43
C ASP A 272 3.40 -19.46 -47.74
N LEU A 273 2.57 -20.21 -48.48
CA LEU A 273 1.50 -21.03 -47.92
C LEU A 273 2.09 -22.16 -47.03
N PHE A 274 3.13 -22.87 -47.47
CA PHE A 274 3.79 -23.87 -46.63
C PHE A 274 4.39 -23.26 -45.38
N LYS A 275 5.02 -22.07 -45.47
CA LYS A 275 5.51 -21.35 -44.31
C LYS A 275 4.35 -20.95 -43.36
N LYS A 276 3.21 -20.50 -43.92
CA LYS A 276 2.03 -20.15 -43.14
C LYS A 276 1.50 -21.38 -42.39
N ALA A 277 1.31 -22.51 -43.09
CA ALA A 277 0.87 -23.75 -42.47
C ALA A 277 1.80 -24.21 -41.32
N LYS A 278 3.13 -24.19 -41.55
CA LYS A 278 4.11 -24.51 -40.51
C LYS A 278 4.00 -23.57 -39.30
N LYS A 279 3.82 -22.26 -39.52
CA LYS A 279 3.63 -21.28 -38.43
C LYS A 279 2.36 -21.54 -37.65
N LEU A 280 1.25 -21.89 -38.34
CA LEU A 280 -0.05 -22.21 -37.65
C LEU A 280 0.10 -23.47 -36.77
N LYS A 281 0.77 -24.52 -37.29
CA LYS A 281 1.04 -25.72 -36.51
C LYS A 281 1.89 -25.45 -35.28
N GLN A 282 2.95 -24.62 -35.44
CA GLN A 282 3.80 -24.22 -34.32
C GLN A 282 3.02 -23.36 -33.31
N LYS A 283 2.12 -22.50 -33.80
CA LYS A 283 1.26 -21.70 -32.93
C LYS A 283 0.29 -22.57 -32.14
N ALA A 284 -0.32 -23.59 -32.75
CA ALA A 284 -1.19 -24.54 -32.08
C ALA A 284 -0.49 -25.28 -30.93
N PHE A 285 0.76 -25.70 -31.16
CA PHE A 285 1.59 -26.32 -30.13
C PHE A 285 1.93 -25.35 -28.99
N ASN A 286 2.34 -24.14 -29.32
CA ASN A 286 2.69 -23.13 -28.31
C ASN A 286 1.49 -22.71 -27.45
N ILE A 287 0.27 -22.67 -28.03
CA ILE A 287 -0.95 -22.36 -27.27
C ILE A 287 -1.24 -23.39 -26.20
N THR A 288 -1.00 -24.67 -26.47
CA THR A 288 -1.17 -25.72 -25.45
C THR A 288 -0.26 -25.49 -24.24
N ILE A 289 0.99 -25.10 -24.49
CA ILE A 289 1.93 -24.78 -23.43
C ILE A 289 1.50 -23.49 -22.70
N GLU A 290 1.07 -22.48 -23.43
CA GLU A 290 0.61 -21.21 -22.85
C GLU A 290 -0.63 -21.41 -21.97
N GLU A 291 -1.59 -22.20 -22.43
CA GLU A 291 -2.81 -22.53 -21.69
C GLU A 291 -2.50 -23.27 -20.37
N SER A 292 -1.60 -24.26 -20.41
CA SER A 292 -1.13 -24.97 -19.21
C SER A 292 -0.48 -24.00 -18.21
N ASN A 293 0.46 -23.19 -18.68
CA ASN A 293 1.13 -22.19 -17.85
C ASN A 293 0.18 -21.18 -17.23
N LEU A 294 -0.87 -20.76 -17.94
CA LEU A 294 -1.88 -19.84 -17.42
C LEU A 294 -2.76 -20.51 -16.36
N LYS A 295 -3.15 -21.77 -16.58
CA LYS A 295 -3.90 -22.56 -15.58
C LYS A 295 -3.10 -22.76 -14.29
N ASP A 296 -1.82 -23.11 -14.39
CA ASP A 296 -0.95 -23.30 -13.22
C ASP A 296 -0.78 -21.99 -12.44
N LYS A 297 -0.62 -20.84 -13.15
CA LYS A 297 -0.58 -19.52 -12.52
C LYS A 297 -1.90 -19.16 -11.83
N LEU A 298 -3.03 -19.48 -12.44
CA LEU A 298 -4.35 -19.26 -11.85
C LEU A 298 -4.52 -20.07 -10.58
N ASP A 299 -4.18 -21.37 -10.60
CA ASP A 299 -4.27 -22.24 -9.43
C ASP A 299 -3.36 -21.78 -8.30
N PHE A 300 -2.14 -21.37 -8.62
CA PHE A 300 -1.24 -20.74 -7.64
C PHE A 300 -1.86 -19.51 -6.99
N LEU A 301 -2.40 -18.56 -7.78
CA LEU A 301 -3.02 -17.35 -7.24
C LEU A 301 -4.28 -17.64 -6.42
N LYS A 302 -5.09 -18.63 -6.81
CA LYS A 302 -6.25 -19.05 -6.04
C LYS A 302 -5.85 -19.64 -4.69
N LYS A 303 -4.82 -20.49 -4.63
CA LYS A 303 -4.26 -21.00 -3.38
C LYS A 303 -3.69 -19.90 -2.50
N LEU A 304 -2.93 -18.98 -3.09
CA LEU A 304 -2.38 -17.82 -2.37
C LEU A 304 -3.48 -16.93 -1.78
N ARG A 305 -4.57 -16.72 -2.49
CA ARG A 305 -5.74 -16.00 -2.01
C ARG A 305 -6.35 -16.64 -0.77
N ILE A 306 -6.51 -17.96 -0.77
CA ILE A 306 -7.04 -18.72 0.37
C ILE A 306 -6.08 -18.61 1.57
N ASN A 307 -4.78 -18.76 1.36
CA ASN A 307 -3.78 -18.65 2.42
C ASN A 307 -3.80 -17.25 3.05
N LEU A 308 -3.92 -16.19 2.25
CA LEU A 308 -4.05 -14.82 2.76
C LEU A 308 -5.37 -14.60 3.54
N GLN A 309 -6.47 -15.24 3.15
CA GLN A 309 -7.71 -15.18 3.93
C GLN A 309 -7.55 -15.78 5.34
N ASN A 310 -6.80 -16.86 5.42
CA ASN A 310 -6.59 -17.62 6.66
C ASN A 310 -5.42 -17.10 7.50
N ALA A 311 -4.63 -16.14 7.00
CA ALA A 311 -3.50 -15.59 7.72
C ALA A 311 -3.94 -14.98 9.06
N ILE A 312 -3.18 -15.22 10.12
CA ILE A 312 -3.49 -14.79 11.50
C ILE A 312 -2.69 -13.57 11.93
N SER A 313 -1.64 -13.21 11.19
CA SER A 313 -0.76 -12.07 11.50
C SER A 313 -0.41 -11.24 10.27
N ILE A 314 0.02 -10.01 10.51
CA ILE A 314 0.51 -9.11 9.46
C ILE A 314 1.79 -9.67 8.82
N ASP A 315 2.69 -10.22 9.63
CA ASP A 315 3.95 -10.80 9.15
C ASP A 315 3.71 -11.98 8.22
N GLU A 316 2.73 -12.82 8.53
CA GLU A 316 2.31 -13.90 7.66
C GLU A 316 1.76 -13.37 6.32
N CYS A 317 0.95 -12.32 6.35
CA CYS A 317 0.48 -11.67 5.12
C CYS A 317 1.63 -11.08 4.30
N GLU A 318 2.63 -10.48 4.94
CA GLU A 318 3.82 -9.93 4.27
C GLU A 318 4.69 -11.05 3.66
N PHE A 319 4.86 -12.17 4.37
CA PHE A 319 5.57 -13.35 3.88
C PHE A 319 4.90 -13.96 2.66
N LEU A 320 3.58 -14.19 2.72
CA LEU A 320 2.81 -14.78 1.62
C LEU A 320 2.79 -13.89 0.36
N SER A 321 2.81 -12.59 0.53
CA SER A 321 2.77 -11.63 -0.58
C SER A 321 3.65 -10.42 -0.25
N PRO A 322 4.98 -10.55 -0.39
CA PRO A 322 5.90 -9.48 -0.09
C PRO A 322 5.67 -8.28 -1.02
N LYS A 323 5.88 -7.08 -0.50
CA LYS A 323 5.87 -5.87 -1.31
C LYS A 323 6.96 -5.99 -2.37
N LYS A 324 6.61 -5.81 -3.63
CA LYS A 324 7.62 -5.68 -4.67
C LYS A 324 8.48 -4.48 -4.31
N GLU A 325 9.73 -4.72 -3.97
CA GLU A 325 10.70 -3.64 -3.91
C GLU A 325 10.69 -2.95 -5.27
N LYS A 326 10.38 -1.66 -5.27
CA LYS A 326 10.64 -0.84 -6.44
C LYS A 326 12.16 -0.79 -6.54
N TYR A 327 12.74 -1.67 -7.33
CA TYR A 327 14.11 -1.47 -7.80
C TYR A 327 14.11 -0.10 -8.47
N GLN A 328 14.49 0.92 -7.72
CA GLN A 328 15.00 2.13 -8.31
C GLN A 328 16.33 1.70 -8.93
N ILE A 329 16.29 1.40 -10.22
CA ILE A 329 17.50 1.45 -11.02
C ILE A 329 17.96 2.90 -10.83
N LYS A 330 18.85 3.10 -9.87
CA LYS A 330 19.68 4.29 -9.83
C LYS A 330 20.51 4.15 -11.11
N THR A 331 20.00 4.70 -12.20
CA THR A 331 20.84 5.05 -13.32
C THR A 331 21.89 5.97 -12.73
N LYS A 332 23.05 5.41 -12.38
CA LYS A 332 24.24 6.22 -12.19
C LYS A 332 24.28 7.08 -13.44
N LYS A 333 24.03 8.40 -13.28
CA LYS A 333 24.38 9.34 -14.33
C LYS A 333 25.79 8.96 -14.72
N ALA A 334 25.95 8.49 -15.94
CA ALA A 334 27.27 8.23 -16.47
C ALA A 334 28.04 9.54 -16.26
N GLN A 335 29.05 9.51 -15.41
CA GLN A 335 30.06 10.53 -15.47
C GLN A 335 30.47 10.58 -16.94
N ASN A 336 30.57 11.77 -17.51
CA ASN A 336 31.06 12.00 -18.87
C ASN A 336 32.49 11.41 -18.96
N CYS A 337 32.57 10.12 -19.20
CA CYS A 337 33.81 9.47 -19.56
C CYS A 337 33.82 9.41 -21.07
N GLU A 338 34.73 10.17 -21.69
CA GLU A 338 35.00 10.03 -23.11
C GLU A 338 35.53 8.61 -23.33
N SER A 339 34.87 7.86 -24.20
CA SER A 339 35.32 6.52 -24.53
C SER A 339 35.95 6.53 -25.92
N PHE A 340 37.15 5.97 -26.03
CA PHE A 340 37.89 5.81 -27.28
C PHE A 340 37.95 4.33 -27.65
N PHE A 341 37.93 4.06 -28.94
CA PHE A 341 38.17 2.73 -29.48
C PHE A 341 39.57 2.69 -30.09
N PHE A 342 40.37 1.76 -29.63
CA PHE A 342 41.70 1.50 -30.18
C PHE A 342 41.88 -0.01 -30.37
N GLU A 343 42.24 -0.45 -31.58
CA GLU A 343 42.45 -1.86 -31.93
C GLU A 343 41.33 -2.83 -31.50
N GLY A 344 40.08 -2.39 -31.56
CA GLY A 344 38.93 -3.21 -31.16
C GLY A 344 38.59 -3.22 -29.65
N PHE A 345 39.35 -2.52 -28.82
CA PHE A 345 39.10 -2.37 -27.39
C PHE A 345 38.50 -1.00 -27.08
N LYS A 346 37.50 -1.00 -26.20
CA LYS A 346 36.89 0.22 -25.67
C LYS A 346 37.64 0.65 -24.40
N ILE A 347 38.28 1.81 -24.44
CA ILE A 347 38.95 2.45 -23.30
C ILE A 347 37.96 3.48 -22.72
N MET A 348 37.67 3.38 -21.41
CA MET A 348 36.78 4.29 -20.66
C MET A 348 37.58 5.10 -19.69
#